data_f9ae561ebe0205f59bfdb1c72989d67c
#
_entry.id   f9ae561ebe0205f59bfdb1c72989d67c
#
_cell.length_a   1.000
_cell.length_b   1.000
_cell.length_c   1.000
_cell.angle_alpha   90.00
_cell.angle_beta   90.00
_cell.angle_gamma   90.00
#
_symmetry.space_group_name_H-M   'P 1'
#
loop_
_entity.id
_entity.type
_entity.pdbx_description
1 polymer ?
#
loop_
_entity_poly.entity_id
_entity_poly.type
_entity_poly.pdbx_seq_one_letter_code
_entity_poly.pdbx_strand_id
1 'polypeptide(L)'
;MITGTLTQNADAKTFTASISTMMFDIARIAVVANAYKTEDNHPDFRLEVRTPRGRIMRVGSMWKAVSEKSGSAYFSFGLTDRMGRTWRMNAVRNEETPEGTWQIVPLAGGKTELTTMAGQVETLDDGNLAGFVGGYDFDMDFVVVENAHKREDHHPDFHIEARSPAGVLIRMGSIWKATSPRTGTEYLSMTFSSPTGTQYRANALPRTGEAEGLYEIVAQTGSDLAAVA
;
A
#
# COMPACT_ATOMS: atom_id res chain seq x y z
N MET A 1 -3.43 -22.90 -2.78
CA MET A 1 -2.08 -23.16 -3.36
C MET A 1 -1.64 -21.87 -4.03
N ILE A 2 -0.38 -21.45 -3.84
CA ILE A 2 0.23 -20.28 -4.49
C ILE A 2 1.38 -20.81 -5.32
N THR A 3 1.54 -20.31 -6.53
CA THR A 3 2.73 -20.51 -7.35
C THR A 3 3.14 -19.18 -7.96
N GLY A 4 4.39 -19.03 -8.31
CA GLY A 4 4.88 -17.81 -8.94
C GLY A 4 6.39 -17.84 -9.16
N THR A 5 6.87 -16.81 -9.82
CA THR A 5 8.29 -16.62 -10.09
C THR A 5 8.74 -15.22 -9.72
N LEU A 6 9.96 -15.10 -9.25
CA LEU A 6 10.68 -13.85 -9.09
C LEU A 6 11.86 -13.89 -10.03
N THR A 7 12.02 -12.91 -10.90
CA THR A 7 13.11 -12.83 -11.88
C THR A 7 13.85 -11.51 -11.72
N GLN A 8 15.18 -11.60 -11.65
CA GLN A 8 16.05 -10.43 -11.62
C GLN A 8 16.07 -9.78 -13.02
N ASN A 9 15.87 -8.46 -13.05
CA ASN A 9 15.92 -7.70 -14.29
C ASN A 9 17.38 -7.48 -14.75
N ALA A 10 17.56 -7.09 -16.00
CA ALA A 10 18.89 -6.87 -16.59
C ALA A 10 19.75 -5.80 -15.88
N ASP A 11 19.12 -4.90 -15.12
CA ASP A 11 19.81 -3.89 -14.30
C ASP A 11 20.46 -4.48 -13.03
N ALA A 12 20.22 -5.76 -12.74
CA ALA A 12 20.63 -6.48 -11.54
C ALA A 12 20.19 -5.85 -10.19
N LYS A 13 19.37 -4.80 -10.22
CA LYS A 13 18.93 -4.05 -9.04
C LYS A 13 17.45 -4.19 -8.75
N THR A 14 16.66 -4.45 -9.76
CA THR A 14 15.21 -4.62 -9.67
C THR A 14 14.82 -6.04 -10.06
N PHE A 15 13.60 -6.43 -9.68
CA PHE A 15 13.05 -7.74 -10.03
C PHE A 15 11.64 -7.56 -10.58
N THR A 16 11.19 -8.58 -11.29
CA THR A 16 9.79 -8.74 -11.69
C THR A 16 9.26 -10.03 -11.09
N ALA A 17 8.10 -10.00 -10.46
CA ALA A 17 7.45 -11.19 -9.95
C ALA A 17 6.10 -11.43 -10.64
N SER A 18 5.69 -12.69 -10.67
CA SER A 18 4.33 -13.11 -11.02
C SER A 18 3.82 -14.07 -9.95
N ILE A 19 2.53 -14.00 -9.64
CA ILE A 19 1.90 -14.84 -8.63
C ILE A 19 0.54 -15.28 -9.13
N SER A 20 0.27 -16.58 -9.01
CA SER A 20 -1.01 -17.20 -9.33
C SER A 20 -1.55 -17.96 -8.12
N THR A 21 -2.84 -17.82 -7.89
CA THR A 21 -3.59 -18.55 -6.86
C THR A 21 -4.90 -19.08 -7.47
N MET A 22 -5.65 -19.84 -6.70
CA MET A 22 -7.02 -20.26 -7.11
C MET A 22 -8.01 -19.09 -7.20
N MET A 23 -7.66 -17.90 -6.68
CA MET A 23 -8.58 -16.77 -6.57
C MET A 23 -8.18 -15.57 -7.42
N PHE A 24 -6.90 -15.43 -7.73
CA PHE A 24 -6.40 -14.31 -8.51
C PHE A 24 -5.05 -14.62 -9.14
N ASP A 25 -4.76 -13.90 -10.20
CA ASP A 25 -3.47 -13.85 -10.87
C ASP A 25 -2.95 -12.42 -10.90
N ILE A 26 -1.65 -12.25 -10.59
CA ILE A 26 -0.93 -11.02 -10.81
C ILE A 26 0.22 -11.33 -11.73
N ALA A 27 0.03 -11.05 -13.01
CA ALA A 27 0.98 -11.39 -14.06
C ALA A 27 2.30 -10.61 -13.94
N ARG A 28 2.27 -9.41 -13.34
CA ARG A 28 3.46 -8.56 -13.21
C ARG A 28 3.41 -7.71 -11.95
N ILE A 29 4.36 -7.97 -11.06
CA ILE A 29 4.66 -7.17 -9.88
C ILE A 29 6.07 -6.59 -10.09
N ALA A 30 6.19 -5.27 -10.09
CA ALA A 30 7.48 -4.62 -10.06
C ALA A 30 8.03 -4.68 -8.63
N VAL A 31 9.28 -5.12 -8.48
CA VAL A 31 9.97 -5.19 -7.19
C VAL A 31 11.10 -4.17 -7.23
N VAL A 32 10.92 -3.07 -6.53
CA VAL A 32 11.82 -1.92 -6.55
C VAL A 32 12.49 -1.73 -5.20
N ALA A 33 13.71 -1.22 -5.19
CA ALA A 33 14.43 -0.94 -3.94
C ALA A 33 13.63 0.00 -3.04
N ASN A 34 13.66 -0.27 -1.73
CA ASN A 34 13.02 0.59 -0.76
C ASN A 34 13.94 1.77 -0.39
N ALA A 35 13.71 2.92 -1.01
CA ALA A 35 14.46 4.14 -0.74
C ALA A 35 14.31 4.66 0.71
N TYR A 36 13.31 4.17 1.45
CA TYR A 36 13.01 4.60 2.83
C TYR A 36 13.50 3.60 3.88
N LYS A 37 14.38 2.66 3.51
CA LYS A 37 14.98 1.74 4.48
C LYS A 37 15.97 2.52 5.36
N THR A 38 15.67 2.62 6.66
CA THR A 38 16.51 3.27 7.68
C THR A 38 17.00 2.31 8.76
N GLU A 39 16.36 1.14 8.89
CA GLU A 39 16.66 0.12 9.89
C GLU A 39 16.78 -1.27 9.23
N ASP A 40 17.50 -2.19 9.87
CA ASP A 40 17.75 -3.54 9.33
C ASP A 40 16.46 -4.36 9.17
N ASN A 41 15.47 -4.16 10.04
CA ASN A 41 14.16 -4.81 10.00
C ASN A 41 13.25 -4.24 8.91
N HIS A 42 13.54 -3.05 8.38
CA HIS A 42 12.77 -2.48 7.27
C HIS A 42 12.96 -3.29 5.98
N PRO A 43 11.92 -3.39 5.13
CA PRO A 43 12.01 -4.13 3.88
C PRO A 43 13.10 -3.57 2.95
N ASP A 44 13.76 -4.47 2.25
CA ASP A 44 14.76 -4.09 1.22
C ASP A 44 14.10 -3.60 -0.06
N PHE A 45 12.88 -4.12 -0.35
CA PHE A 45 12.16 -3.81 -1.57
C PHE A 45 10.68 -3.59 -1.30
N ARG A 46 10.04 -2.82 -2.19
CA ARG A 46 8.59 -2.65 -2.29
C ARG A 46 8.06 -3.45 -3.47
N LEU A 47 6.88 -4.03 -3.29
CA LEU A 47 6.15 -4.73 -4.34
C LEU A 47 5.10 -3.77 -4.90
N GLU A 48 5.13 -3.52 -6.19
CA GLU A 48 4.29 -2.52 -6.85
C GLU A 48 3.56 -3.13 -8.04
N VAL A 49 2.30 -2.80 -8.17
CA VAL A 49 1.45 -3.12 -9.34
C VAL A 49 0.85 -1.83 -9.90
N ARG A 50 0.17 -1.93 -11.03
CA ARG A 50 -0.55 -0.79 -11.58
C ARG A 50 -2.05 -0.94 -11.33
N THR A 51 -2.68 0.16 -10.95
CA THR A 51 -4.14 0.27 -10.90
C THR A 51 -4.73 0.20 -12.31
N PRO A 52 -6.06 0.05 -12.47
CA PRO A 52 -6.72 0.08 -13.78
C PRO A 52 -6.40 1.33 -14.61
N ARG A 53 -6.16 2.48 -13.95
CA ARG A 53 -5.78 3.75 -14.60
C ARG A 53 -4.26 3.91 -14.78
N GLY A 54 -3.48 2.88 -14.48
CA GLY A 54 -2.03 2.83 -14.68
C GLY A 54 -1.19 3.44 -13.54
N ARG A 55 -1.82 3.91 -12.45
CA ARG A 55 -1.11 4.43 -11.28
C ARG A 55 -0.38 3.32 -10.54
N ILE A 56 0.74 3.65 -9.91
CA ILE A 56 1.52 2.70 -9.11
C ILE A 56 0.83 2.51 -7.76
N MET A 57 0.62 1.26 -7.39
CA MET A 57 0.07 0.85 -6.11
C MET A 57 1.03 -0.13 -5.42
N ARG A 58 1.44 0.18 -4.19
CA ARG A 58 2.20 -0.75 -3.36
C ARG A 58 1.28 -1.84 -2.84
N VAL A 59 1.64 -3.09 -3.10
CA VAL A 59 0.88 -4.27 -2.68
C VAL A 59 1.64 -5.14 -1.67
N GLY A 60 2.86 -4.76 -1.35
CA GLY A 60 3.64 -5.56 -0.41
C GLY A 60 5.07 -5.09 -0.22
N SER A 61 5.84 -5.96 0.44
CA SER A 61 7.25 -5.74 0.75
C SER A 61 8.04 -7.03 0.65
N MET A 62 9.35 -6.92 0.40
CA MET A 62 10.26 -8.05 0.29
C MET A 62 11.55 -7.76 1.06
N TRP A 63 12.07 -8.79 1.73
CA TRP A 63 13.31 -8.79 2.51
C TRP A 63 14.29 -9.81 1.95
N LYS A 64 15.55 -9.46 1.93
CA LYS A 64 16.65 -10.42 1.77
C LYS A 64 16.78 -11.22 3.06
N ALA A 65 16.92 -12.52 2.96
CA ALA A 65 17.07 -13.39 4.10
C ALA A 65 18.08 -14.53 3.81
N VAL A 66 18.61 -15.12 4.85
CA VAL A 66 19.48 -16.29 4.78
C VAL A 66 18.87 -17.38 5.66
N SER A 67 18.79 -18.58 5.14
CA SER A 67 18.26 -19.73 5.88
C SER A 67 19.27 -20.15 6.94
N GLU A 68 18.86 -20.16 8.20
CA GLU A 68 19.70 -20.67 9.30
C GLU A 68 20.06 -22.14 9.14
N LYS A 69 19.18 -22.92 8.50
CA LYS A 69 19.37 -24.35 8.32
C LYS A 69 20.33 -24.72 7.19
N SER A 70 20.30 -23.99 6.06
CA SER A 70 21.07 -24.33 4.84
C SER A 70 22.13 -23.29 4.48
N GLY A 71 22.13 -22.12 5.12
CA GLY A 71 22.98 -21.00 4.72
C GLY A 71 22.59 -20.36 3.37
N SER A 72 21.54 -20.85 2.71
CA SER A 72 21.15 -20.38 1.39
C SER A 72 20.40 -19.04 1.48
N ALA A 73 20.75 -18.12 0.59
CA ALA A 73 20.06 -16.85 0.45
C ALA A 73 18.68 -17.06 -0.23
N TYR A 74 17.67 -16.37 0.28
CA TYR A 74 16.32 -16.37 -0.27
C TYR A 74 15.68 -14.99 -0.10
N PHE A 75 14.51 -14.78 -0.68
CA PHE A 75 13.71 -13.60 -0.40
C PHE A 75 12.45 -14.01 0.34
N SER A 76 12.15 -13.29 1.43
CA SER A 76 10.88 -13.40 2.13
C SER A 76 10.01 -12.22 1.76
N PHE A 77 8.76 -12.43 1.42
CA PHE A 77 7.86 -11.34 1.12
C PHE A 77 6.42 -11.61 1.53
N GLY A 78 5.73 -10.52 1.77
CA GLY A 78 4.31 -10.47 2.01
C GLY A 78 3.63 -9.62 0.95
N LEU A 79 2.48 -10.10 0.51
CA LEU A 79 1.62 -9.45 -0.47
C LEU A 79 0.20 -9.42 0.07
N THR A 80 -0.48 -8.30 -0.10
CA THR A 80 -1.89 -8.18 0.21
C THR A 80 -2.71 -8.25 -1.06
N ASP A 81 -3.72 -9.12 -1.08
CA ASP A 81 -4.63 -9.25 -2.19
C ASP A 81 -5.74 -8.17 -2.15
N ARG A 82 -6.53 -8.12 -3.22
CA ARG A 82 -7.66 -7.18 -3.35
C ARG A 82 -8.75 -7.31 -2.28
N MET A 83 -8.72 -8.41 -1.50
CA MET A 83 -9.68 -8.65 -0.40
C MET A 83 -9.08 -8.33 0.97
N GLY A 84 -7.89 -7.73 1.01
CA GLY A 84 -7.20 -7.40 2.25
C GLY A 84 -6.53 -8.57 2.93
N ARG A 85 -6.41 -9.74 2.26
CA ARG A 85 -5.74 -10.89 2.83
C ARG A 85 -4.25 -10.82 2.58
N THR A 86 -3.47 -11.05 3.62
CA THR A 86 -2.02 -11.11 3.51
C THR A 86 -1.55 -12.51 3.21
N TRP A 87 -0.72 -12.61 2.19
CA TRP A 87 -0.05 -13.81 1.74
C TRP A 87 1.44 -13.71 2.06
N ARG A 88 1.95 -14.61 2.88
CA ARG A 88 3.39 -14.71 3.15
C ARG A 88 4.01 -15.80 2.29
N MET A 89 5.13 -15.48 1.69
CA MET A 89 5.79 -16.33 0.72
C MET A 89 7.30 -16.20 0.82
N ASN A 90 8.01 -17.22 0.36
CA ASN A 90 9.44 -17.14 0.10
C ASN A 90 9.71 -17.36 -1.38
N ALA A 91 10.68 -16.63 -1.91
CA ALA A 91 11.25 -16.91 -3.21
C ALA A 91 12.58 -17.64 -2.99
N VAL A 92 12.61 -18.89 -3.41
CA VAL A 92 13.74 -19.82 -3.19
C VAL A 92 14.30 -20.29 -4.53
N ARG A 93 15.57 -20.65 -4.53
CA ARG A 93 16.23 -21.31 -5.67
C ARG A 93 16.50 -22.77 -5.33
N ASN A 94 16.36 -23.62 -6.33
CA ASN A 94 16.82 -25.00 -6.32
C ASN A 94 17.75 -25.22 -7.55
N GLU A 95 18.30 -26.39 -7.69
CA GLU A 95 19.22 -26.74 -8.78
C GLU A 95 18.60 -26.61 -10.18
N GLU A 96 17.28 -26.78 -10.28
CA GLU A 96 16.51 -26.68 -11.55
C GLU A 96 16.13 -25.25 -11.90
N THR A 97 16.27 -24.29 -10.97
CA THR A 97 15.85 -22.90 -11.17
C THR A 97 16.88 -22.15 -12.01
N PRO A 98 16.50 -21.54 -13.15
CA PRO A 98 17.42 -20.74 -13.96
C PRO A 98 18.13 -19.64 -13.17
N GLU A 99 19.34 -19.28 -13.59
CA GLU A 99 20.07 -18.19 -12.97
C GLU A 99 19.27 -16.89 -13.03
N GLY A 100 19.29 -16.11 -11.92
CA GLY A 100 18.50 -14.88 -11.79
C GLY A 100 17.00 -15.08 -11.59
N THR A 101 16.55 -16.35 -11.40
CA THR A 101 15.15 -16.67 -11.15
C THR A 101 14.99 -17.40 -9.82
N TRP A 102 13.87 -17.22 -9.15
CA TRP A 102 13.46 -17.87 -7.90
C TRP A 102 12.01 -18.35 -8.03
N GLN A 103 11.75 -19.49 -7.47
CA GLN A 103 10.39 -20.02 -7.36
C GLN A 103 9.72 -19.47 -6.10
N ILE A 104 8.50 -18.96 -6.25
CA ILE A 104 7.70 -18.45 -5.14
C ILE A 104 6.91 -19.62 -4.52
N VAL A 105 7.12 -19.82 -3.22
CA VAL A 105 6.46 -20.85 -2.43
C VAL A 105 5.73 -20.22 -1.23
N PRO A 106 4.53 -20.71 -0.87
CA PRO A 106 3.80 -20.18 0.27
C PRO A 106 4.48 -20.53 1.59
N LEU A 107 4.42 -19.62 2.55
CA LEU A 107 4.67 -19.93 3.95
C LEU A 107 3.37 -20.31 4.65
N ALA A 108 3.35 -21.43 5.32
CA ALA A 108 2.24 -21.83 6.16
C ALA A 108 2.28 -21.02 7.48
N GLY A 109 1.29 -20.17 7.66
CA GLY A 109 1.00 -19.49 8.93
C GLY A 109 1.83 -18.24 9.23
N GLY A 110 1.19 -17.10 9.17
CA GLY A 110 1.70 -15.82 9.68
C GLY A 110 0.72 -14.67 9.39
N LYS A 111 0.38 -13.93 10.42
CA LYS A 111 -0.38 -12.67 10.27
C LYS A 111 0.60 -11.55 9.91
N THR A 112 0.47 -10.95 8.75
CA THR A 112 0.99 -9.62 8.47
C THR A 112 0.00 -8.94 7.56
N GLU A 113 -0.53 -7.85 8.02
CA GLU A 113 -1.45 -7.01 7.27
C GLU A 113 -0.62 -6.05 6.43
N LEU A 114 -0.84 -6.05 5.12
CA LEU A 114 -0.22 -5.14 4.17
C LEU A 114 -1.31 -4.37 3.43
N THR A 115 -0.95 -3.21 2.97
CA THR A 115 -1.83 -2.23 2.34
C THR A 115 -2.43 -2.76 1.04
N THR A 116 -3.75 -2.67 0.89
CA THR A 116 -4.48 -3.01 -0.34
C THR A 116 -4.75 -1.80 -1.22
N MET A 117 -4.25 -0.65 -0.83
CA MET A 117 -4.47 0.61 -1.54
C MET A 117 -3.18 1.40 -1.62
N ALA A 118 -3.10 2.26 -2.61
CA ALA A 118 -2.13 3.34 -2.71
C ALA A 118 -2.86 4.63 -3.01
N GLY A 119 -2.32 5.73 -2.54
CA GLY A 119 -2.89 7.04 -2.78
C GLY A 119 -2.01 8.14 -2.26
N GLN A 120 -2.41 9.34 -2.59
CA GLN A 120 -1.69 10.55 -2.23
C GLN A 120 -2.70 11.66 -1.98
N VAL A 121 -2.39 12.51 -1.02
CA VAL A 121 -3.03 13.82 -0.82
C VAL A 121 -1.97 14.88 -1.01
N GLU A 122 -2.28 15.91 -1.75
CA GLU A 122 -1.40 17.05 -1.99
C GLU A 122 -2.10 18.35 -1.65
N THR A 123 -1.35 19.31 -1.18
CA THR A 123 -1.80 20.68 -1.02
C THR A 123 -1.58 21.41 -2.34
N LEU A 124 -2.65 21.93 -2.91
CA LEU A 124 -2.62 22.72 -4.13
C LEU A 124 -2.12 24.16 -3.87
N ASP A 125 -1.77 24.89 -4.93
CA ASP A 125 -1.27 26.27 -4.84
C ASP A 125 -2.23 27.24 -4.15
N ASP A 126 -3.53 26.94 -4.20
CA ASP A 126 -4.60 27.71 -3.53
C ASP A 126 -4.84 27.31 -2.06
N GLY A 127 -4.04 26.37 -1.52
CA GLY A 127 -4.15 25.83 -0.18
C GLY A 127 -5.22 24.74 -0.02
N ASN A 128 -5.98 24.41 -1.06
CA ASN A 128 -6.91 23.31 -1.04
C ASN A 128 -6.17 21.96 -1.08
N LEU A 129 -6.82 20.91 -0.61
CA LEU A 129 -6.30 19.56 -0.66
C LEU A 129 -7.01 18.77 -1.76
N ALA A 130 -6.24 18.05 -2.54
CA ALA A 130 -6.76 17.09 -3.51
C ALA A 130 -5.92 15.81 -3.46
N GLY A 131 -6.40 14.75 -4.09
CA GLY A 131 -5.65 13.52 -4.11
C GLY A 131 -6.26 12.44 -4.97
N PHE A 132 -5.65 11.30 -4.90
CA PHE A 132 -6.20 10.07 -5.48
C PHE A 132 -6.04 8.91 -4.53
N VAL A 133 -6.86 7.91 -4.68
CA VAL A 133 -6.72 6.60 -4.03
C VAL A 133 -7.11 5.51 -5.00
N GLY A 134 -6.27 4.49 -5.08
CA GLY A 134 -6.48 3.34 -5.95
C GLY A 134 -6.28 2.03 -5.23
N GLY A 135 -7.01 1.03 -5.66
CA GLY A 135 -6.93 -0.35 -5.24
C GLY A 135 -6.79 -1.28 -6.45
N TYR A 136 -6.96 -2.58 -6.24
CA TYR A 136 -6.90 -3.55 -7.33
C TYR A 136 -8.00 -3.37 -8.39
N ASP A 137 -9.17 -2.90 -7.97
CA ASP A 137 -10.39 -2.83 -8.75
C ASP A 137 -11.01 -1.44 -8.86
N PHE A 138 -10.37 -0.44 -8.30
CA PHE A 138 -10.80 0.95 -8.40
C PHE A 138 -9.62 1.93 -8.44
N ASP A 139 -9.89 3.11 -8.96
CA ASP A 139 -8.96 4.23 -9.01
C ASP A 139 -9.78 5.53 -9.04
N MET A 140 -9.66 6.35 -8.02
CA MET A 140 -10.54 7.47 -7.77
C MET A 140 -9.73 8.73 -7.46
N ASP A 141 -9.93 9.78 -8.25
CA ASP A 141 -9.50 11.13 -7.89
C ASP A 141 -10.54 11.76 -6.97
N PHE A 142 -10.08 12.54 -6.01
CA PHE A 142 -10.96 13.25 -5.08
C PHE A 142 -10.43 14.65 -4.74
N VAL A 143 -11.35 15.48 -4.30
CA VAL A 143 -11.06 16.76 -3.67
C VAL A 143 -11.42 16.69 -2.19
N VAL A 144 -10.72 17.49 -1.39
CA VAL A 144 -10.96 17.59 0.04
C VAL A 144 -11.64 18.92 0.31
N VAL A 145 -12.83 18.88 0.89
CA VAL A 145 -13.65 20.05 1.17
C VAL A 145 -13.75 20.25 2.67
N GLU A 146 -13.51 21.46 3.14
CA GLU A 146 -13.62 21.80 4.56
C GLU A 146 -15.04 21.54 5.09
N ASN A 147 -15.13 20.98 6.30
CA ASN A 147 -16.41 20.76 6.95
C ASN A 147 -16.90 22.02 7.65
N ALA A 148 -17.62 22.87 6.93
CA ALA A 148 -18.24 24.10 7.48
C ALA A 148 -19.23 23.84 8.64
N HIS A 149 -19.62 22.58 8.87
CA HIS A 149 -20.55 22.17 9.92
C HIS A 149 -19.87 21.48 11.10
N LYS A 150 -18.54 21.50 11.18
CA LYS A 150 -17.82 20.99 12.34
C LYS A 150 -18.20 21.82 13.59
N ARG A 151 -18.72 21.14 14.62
CA ARG A 151 -19.14 21.77 15.89
C ARG A 151 -18.45 21.17 17.10
N GLU A 152 -17.93 19.96 16.97
CA GLU A 152 -17.31 19.18 18.05
C GLU A 152 -16.02 18.54 17.55
N ASP A 153 -15.09 18.24 18.47
CA ASP A 153 -13.76 17.71 18.12
C ASP A 153 -13.83 16.35 17.39
N HIS A 154 -14.83 15.54 17.70
CA HIS A 154 -15.01 14.25 17.03
C HIS A 154 -15.61 14.36 15.62
N HIS A 155 -16.16 15.52 15.23
CA HIS A 155 -16.60 15.74 13.86
C HIS A 155 -15.43 15.84 12.90
N PRO A 156 -15.56 15.34 11.66
CA PRO A 156 -14.49 15.44 10.68
C PRO A 156 -14.12 16.89 10.37
N ASP A 157 -12.85 17.13 10.10
CA ASP A 157 -12.35 18.42 9.65
C ASP A 157 -12.70 18.68 8.20
N PHE A 158 -12.70 17.60 7.38
CA PHE A 158 -12.95 17.69 5.96
C PHE A 158 -13.83 16.54 5.47
N HIS A 159 -14.39 16.72 4.28
CA HIS A 159 -15.08 15.70 3.49
C HIS A 159 -14.27 15.35 2.26
N ILE A 160 -14.31 14.08 1.87
CA ILE A 160 -13.78 13.59 0.61
C ILE A 160 -14.90 13.59 -0.41
N GLU A 161 -14.72 14.28 -1.52
CA GLU A 161 -15.66 14.32 -2.63
C GLU A 161 -15.01 13.84 -3.92
N ALA A 162 -15.68 12.96 -4.64
CA ALA A 162 -15.25 12.46 -5.94
C ALA A 162 -16.31 12.73 -7.00
N ARG A 163 -15.91 12.76 -8.27
CA ARG A 163 -16.82 12.95 -9.39
C ARG A 163 -17.37 11.62 -9.88
N SER A 164 -18.69 11.57 -10.01
CA SER A 164 -19.33 10.46 -10.74
C SER A 164 -18.96 10.50 -12.23
N PRO A 165 -19.22 9.42 -12.98
CA PRO A 165 -19.02 9.42 -14.44
C PRO A 165 -19.77 10.56 -15.17
N ALA A 166 -20.86 11.05 -14.60
CA ALA A 166 -21.62 12.20 -15.11
C ALA A 166 -21.10 13.56 -14.59
N GLY A 167 -19.98 13.58 -13.83
CA GLY A 167 -19.36 14.80 -13.30
C GLY A 167 -19.98 15.35 -12.01
N VAL A 168 -20.97 14.68 -11.43
CA VAL A 168 -21.61 15.09 -10.17
C VAL A 168 -20.69 14.79 -8.99
N LEU A 169 -20.47 15.77 -8.11
CA LEU A 169 -19.74 15.57 -6.87
C LEU A 169 -20.54 14.69 -5.90
N ILE A 170 -19.89 13.66 -5.40
CA ILE A 170 -20.44 12.70 -4.45
C ILE A 170 -19.51 12.65 -3.25
N ARG A 171 -20.09 12.79 -2.05
CA ARG A 171 -19.34 12.61 -0.81
C ARG A 171 -19.00 11.13 -0.63
N MET A 172 -17.70 10.84 -0.63
CA MET A 172 -17.18 9.48 -0.52
C MET A 172 -16.60 9.18 0.86
N GLY A 173 -16.30 10.21 1.66
CA GLY A 173 -15.66 9.98 2.94
C GLY A 173 -15.44 11.22 3.79
N SER A 174 -14.62 11.07 4.81
CA SER A 174 -14.29 12.11 5.77
C SER A 174 -12.83 12.02 6.20
N ILE A 175 -12.27 13.17 6.62
CA ILE A 175 -10.89 13.30 7.09
C ILE A 175 -10.88 14.02 8.43
N TRP A 176 -10.03 13.56 9.34
CA TRP A 176 -9.71 14.19 10.62
C TRP A 176 -8.23 14.53 10.67
N LYS A 177 -7.89 15.72 11.13
CA LYS A 177 -6.53 16.03 11.54
C LYS A 177 -6.22 15.28 12.82
N ALA A 178 -5.08 14.61 12.88
CA ALA A 178 -4.66 13.82 14.02
C ALA A 178 -3.16 13.98 14.26
N THR A 179 -2.74 13.72 15.50
CA THR A 179 -1.32 13.76 15.90
C THR A 179 -0.94 12.40 16.46
N SER A 180 0.15 11.85 15.99
CA SER A 180 0.68 10.59 16.49
C SER A 180 1.14 10.73 17.94
N PRO A 181 0.59 9.99 18.90
CA PRO A 181 1.01 10.08 20.32
C PRO A 181 2.45 9.59 20.53
N ARG A 182 2.98 8.80 19.61
CA ARG A 182 4.34 8.25 19.70
C ARG A 182 5.41 9.20 19.15
N THR A 183 5.11 9.90 18.05
CA THR A 183 6.10 10.69 17.32
C THR A 183 5.83 12.20 17.35
N GLY A 184 4.63 12.63 17.77
CA GLY A 184 4.17 14.01 17.65
C GLY A 184 3.92 14.47 16.21
N THR A 185 4.01 13.58 15.23
CA THR A 185 3.82 13.92 13.82
C THR A 185 2.34 14.09 13.51
N GLU A 186 1.99 15.17 12.86
CA GLU A 186 0.64 15.41 12.34
C GLU A 186 0.38 14.55 11.10
N TYR A 187 -0.83 14.01 11.00
CA TYR A 187 -1.29 13.21 9.86
C TYR A 187 -2.79 13.40 9.64
N LEU A 188 -3.30 12.89 8.54
CA LEU A 188 -4.73 12.91 8.24
C LEU A 188 -5.29 11.49 8.39
N SER A 189 -6.20 11.29 9.35
CA SER A 189 -6.97 10.04 9.48
C SER A 189 -8.16 10.10 8.53
N MET A 190 -8.38 9.06 7.77
CA MET A 190 -9.35 9.04 6.67
C MET A 190 -10.29 7.84 6.76
N THR A 191 -11.56 8.08 6.45
CA THR A 191 -12.52 7.02 6.11
C THR A 191 -13.14 7.33 4.76
N PHE A 192 -13.26 6.35 3.89
CA PHE A 192 -13.92 6.54 2.61
C PHE A 192 -14.52 5.24 2.08
N SER A 193 -15.43 5.36 1.13
CA SER A 193 -16.02 4.24 0.40
C SER A 193 -15.46 4.18 -1.01
N SER A 194 -15.11 2.96 -1.47
CA SER A 194 -14.81 2.75 -2.89
C SER A 194 -16.08 2.92 -3.76
N PRO A 195 -15.94 3.02 -5.08
CA PRO A 195 -17.09 3.05 -5.98
C PRO A 195 -18.02 1.83 -5.86
N THR A 196 -17.52 0.71 -5.36
CA THR A 196 -18.29 -0.52 -5.10
C THR A 196 -18.95 -0.56 -3.73
N GLY A 197 -18.81 0.50 -2.91
CA GLY A 197 -19.39 0.62 -1.58
C GLY A 197 -18.60 -0.01 -0.44
N THR A 198 -17.42 -0.56 -0.71
CA THR A 198 -16.53 -1.07 0.34
C THR A 198 -15.95 0.10 1.13
N GLN A 199 -16.08 0.04 2.46
CA GLN A 199 -15.51 1.06 3.35
C GLN A 199 -14.05 0.75 3.69
N TYR A 200 -13.23 1.78 3.65
CA TYR A 200 -11.81 1.74 3.98
C TYR A 200 -11.49 2.74 5.09
N ARG A 201 -10.49 2.39 5.89
CA ARG A 201 -9.82 3.30 6.82
C ARG A 201 -8.36 3.42 6.41
N ALA A 202 -7.86 4.64 6.40
CA ALA A 202 -6.49 4.93 5.99
C ALA A 202 -5.93 6.10 6.79
N ASN A 203 -4.62 6.24 6.77
CA ASN A 203 -3.93 7.45 7.22
C ASN A 203 -3.17 8.05 6.04
N ALA A 204 -3.24 9.36 5.87
CA ALA A 204 -2.37 10.07 4.96
C ALA A 204 -1.22 10.66 5.79
N LEU A 205 -0.03 10.10 5.59
CA LEU A 205 1.19 10.42 6.33
C LEU A 205 2.05 11.40 5.54
N PRO A 206 2.62 12.45 6.17
CA PRO A 206 3.49 13.38 5.46
C PRO A 206 4.71 12.64 4.91
N ARG A 207 5.09 12.92 3.67
CA ARG A 207 6.31 12.39 3.06
C ARG A 207 7.52 13.19 3.52
N THR A 208 8.46 12.51 4.17
CA THR A 208 9.73 13.11 4.58
C THR A 208 10.69 13.20 3.40
N GLY A 209 11.28 14.39 3.18
CA GLY A 209 12.29 14.61 2.14
C GLY A 209 11.74 14.91 0.74
N GLU A 210 10.42 15.09 0.60
CA GLU A 210 9.77 15.56 -0.63
C GLU A 210 9.11 16.94 -0.40
N ALA A 211 8.35 17.43 -1.37
CA ALA A 211 7.69 18.74 -1.30
C ALA A 211 6.76 18.81 -0.07
N GLU A 212 6.80 19.93 0.61
CA GLU A 212 5.90 20.24 1.74
C GLU A 212 4.44 20.16 1.27
N GLY A 213 3.56 19.56 2.09
CA GLY A 213 2.15 19.40 1.75
C GLY A 213 1.81 18.12 0.96
N LEU A 214 2.76 17.21 0.81
CA LEU A 214 2.54 15.91 0.18
C LEU A 214 2.38 14.81 1.24
N TYR A 215 1.29 14.04 1.14
CA TYR A 215 0.96 12.94 2.05
C TYR A 215 0.78 11.64 1.27
N GLU A 216 1.32 10.54 1.78
CA GLU A 216 1.08 9.18 1.26
C GLU A 216 -0.08 8.52 2.01
N ILE A 217 -1.07 7.99 1.29
CA ILE A 217 -2.18 7.26 1.87
C ILE A 217 -1.75 5.81 2.13
N VAL A 218 -1.86 5.38 3.38
CA VAL A 218 -1.63 4.02 3.83
C VAL A 218 -2.87 3.46 4.51
N ALA A 219 -3.25 2.22 4.19
CA ALA A 219 -4.40 1.60 4.84
C ALA A 219 -4.14 1.44 6.35
N GLN A 220 -5.16 1.68 7.17
CA GLN A 220 -5.15 1.24 8.55
C GLN A 220 -5.43 -0.25 8.61
N THR A 221 -4.53 -0.99 9.24
CA THR A 221 -4.68 -2.41 9.51
C THR A 221 -5.27 -2.62 10.91
N GLY A 222 -5.93 -3.76 11.16
CA GLY A 222 -6.65 -4.00 12.41
C GLY A 222 -5.81 -3.95 13.69
N SER A 223 -4.47 -4.03 13.58
CA SER A 223 -3.52 -3.86 14.69
C SER A 223 -3.32 -2.40 15.10
N ASP A 224 -3.54 -1.45 14.17
CA ASP A 224 -3.35 -0.03 14.44
C ASP A 224 -4.55 0.58 15.19
N LEU A 225 -5.71 -0.11 15.17
CA LEU A 225 -6.90 0.30 15.92
C LEU A 225 -6.73 0.19 17.45
N ALA A 226 -5.81 -0.67 17.92
CA ALA A 226 -5.51 -0.84 19.34
C ALA A 226 -4.50 0.21 19.88
N ALA A 227 -3.83 0.96 19.00
CA ALA A 227 -2.83 1.95 19.38
C ALA A 227 -3.37 3.39 19.44
N VAL A 228 -4.65 3.60 19.10
CA VAL A 228 -5.31 4.91 19.03
C VAL A 228 -6.53 5.00 19.97
N ALA A 229 -6.77 3.94 20.77
CA ALA A 229 -7.82 3.90 21.79
C ALA A 229 -7.27 4.26 23.18
#